data_6780c730a9b8e2c90f25783a5028165a
#
_entry.id   6780c730a9b8e2c90f25783a5028165a
#
_cell.length_a   1.000
_cell.length_b   1.000
_cell.length_c   1.000
_cell.angle_alpha   90.00
_cell.angle_beta   90.00
_cell.angle_gamma   90.00
#
_symmetry.space_group_name_H-M   'P 1'
#
loop_
_entity.id
_entity.type
_entity.pdbx_description
1 polymer ?
#
loop_
_entity_poly.entity_id
_entity_poly.type
_entity_poly.pdbx_seq_one_letter_code
_entity_poly.pdbx_strand_id
1 'polypeptide(L)'
;MPEVVRTWPSDHHPLSDTQAREAISYMIGNYRRNTKGCIYHLCLAVCCEDDPHIIMGWCGLDGRRNPEEPEIFILLDEPYRGKGYGTLCVKELLRIAVEDYMLSGVHGGCAKENIASARAMEKGGMVQYGMEENGDPLFRYPPKGC
;
A
#
# COMPACT_ATOMS: atom_id res chain seq x y z
N MET A 1 13.78 -5.73 -9.32
CA MET A 1 13.74 -6.54 -8.09
C MET A 1 14.72 -6.08 -7.01
N PRO A 2 16.07 -5.99 -7.24
CA PRO A 2 16.99 -5.55 -6.19
C PRO A 2 16.66 -4.19 -5.56
N GLU A 3 16.17 -3.25 -6.35
CA GLU A 3 15.81 -1.90 -5.89
C GLU A 3 14.60 -1.90 -4.96
N VAL A 4 13.59 -2.72 -5.25
CA VAL A 4 12.40 -2.86 -4.39
C VAL A 4 12.79 -3.43 -3.03
N VAL A 5 13.70 -4.39 -3.01
CA VAL A 5 14.19 -5.01 -1.76
C VAL A 5 14.94 -3.99 -0.89
N ARG A 6 15.70 -3.07 -1.49
CA ARG A 6 16.42 -2.01 -0.75
C ARG A 6 15.52 -1.01 -0.05
N THR A 7 14.33 -0.77 -0.57
CA THR A 7 13.38 0.17 0.01
C THR A 7 12.43 -0.46 1.03
N TRP A 8 12.47 -1.78 1.13
CA TRP A 8 11.67 -2.50 2.11
C TRP A 8 12.38 -2.49 3.47
N PRO A 9 11.68 -2.20 4.57
CA PRO A 9 12.33 -1.99 5.88
C PRO A 9 12.79 -3.25 6.62
N SER A 10 12.96 -4.37 5.94
CA SER A 10 13.40 -5.63 6.56
C SER A 10 14.38 -6.39 5.67
N ASP A 11 15.12 -7.32 6.26
CA ASP A 11 16.15 -8.15 5.62
C ASP A 11 15.58 -9.11 4.57
N HIS A 12 14.75 -8.62 3.67
CA HIS A 12 14.14 -9.46 2.64
C HIS A 12 15.09 -9.72 1.49
N HIS A 13 15.38 -10.97 1.28
CA HIS A 13 16.03 -11.45 0.07
C HIS A 13 15.00 -11.59 -1.05
N PRO A 14 15.42 -11.46 -2.33
CA PRO A 14 14.54 -11.77 -3.45
C PRO A 14 13.92 -13.15 -3.29
N LEU A 15 12.62 -13.25 -3.56
CA LEU A 15 11.91 -14.51 -3.47
C LEU A 15 12.37 -15.47 -4.56
N SER A 16 12.45 -16.76 -4.24
CA SER A 16 12.57 -17.81 -5.26
C SER A 16 11.27 -17.89 -6.06
N ASP A 17 11.31 -18.53 -7.24
CA ASP A 17 10.10 -18.72 -8.07
C ASP A 17 8.99 -19.44 -7.30
N THR A 18 9.34 -20.44 -6.48
CA THR A 18 8.37 -21.17 -5.66
C THR A 18 7.75 -20.27 -4.62
N GLN A 19 8.55 -19.49 -3.89
CA GLN A 19 8.06 -18.52 -2.90
C GLN A 19 7.18 -17.43 -3.54
N ALA A 20 7.56 -16.95 -4.73
CA ALA A 20 6.76 -15.97 -5.47
C ALA A 20 5.39 -16.54 -5.86
N ARG A 21 5.34 -17.79 -6.34
CA ARG A 21 4.08 -18.47 -6.68
C ARG A 21 3.18 -18.68 -5.46
N GLU A 22 3.76 -19.07 -4.34
CA GLU A 22 3.03 -19.21 -3.07
C GLU A 22 2.46 -17.88 -2.59
N ALA A 23 3.25 -16.81 -2.67
CA ALA A 23 2.79 -15.47 -2.32
C ALA A 23 1.64 -15.01 -3.21
N ILE A 24 1.73 -15.22 -4.52
CA ILE A 24 0.66 -14.88 -5.47
C ILE A 24 -0.60 -15.70 -5.17
N SER A 25 -0.47 -16.99 -4.91
CA SER A 25 -1.61 -17.86 -4.56
C SER A 25 -2.29 -17.41 -3.26
N TYR A 26 -1.51 -17.01 -2.27
CA TYR A 26 -2.01 -16.43 -1.02
C TYR A 26 -2.79 -15.12 -1.29
N MET A 27 -2.22 -14.23 -2.08
CA MET A 27 -2.88 -12.97 -2.43
C MET A 27 -4.21 -13.19 -3.16
N ILE A 28 -4.24 -14.08 -4.15
CA ILE A 28 -5.47 -14.41 -4.89
C ILE A 28 -6.52 -15.02 -3.96
N GLY A 29 -6.12 -15.94 -3.09
CA GLY A 29 -7.04 -16.58 -2.13
C GLY A 29 -7.66 -15.56 -1.18
N ASN A 30 -6.87 -14.62 -0.67
CA ASN A 30 -7.38 -13.58 0.22
C ASN A 30 -8.18 -12.50 -0.52
N TYR A 31 -7.82 -12.15 -1.75
CA TYR A 31 -8.62 -11.25 -2.58
C TYR A 31 -10.07 -11.75 -2.75
N ARG A 32 -10.26 -13.06 -2.95
CA ARG A 32 -11.59 -13.68 -3.07
C ARG A 32 -12.42 -13.60 -1.79
N ARG A 33 -11.80 -13.37 -0.65
CA ARG A 33 -12.48 -13.19 0.64
C ARG A 33 -12.95 -11.76 0.88
N ASN A 34 -12.51 -10.80 0.07
CA ASN A 34 -12.88 -9.40 0.23
C ASN A 34 -14.38 -9.21 0.08
N THR A 35 -14.96 -8.46 1.00
CA THR A 35 -16.39 -8.11 1.02
C THR A 35 -16.54 -6.66 1.45
N LYS A 36 -17.75 -6.10 1.32
CA LYS A 36 -18.03 -4.77 1.86
C LYS A 36 -17.73 -4.75 3.37
N GLY A 37 -16.93 -3.79 3.79
CA GLY A 37 -16.50 -3.64 5.17
C GLY A 37 -15.25 -4.41 5.55
N CYS A 38 -14.75 -5.31 4.70
CA CYS A 38 -13.58 -6.12 5.00
C CYS A 38 -12.70 -6.35 3.76
N ILE A 39 -11.45 -5.89 3.81
CA ILE A 39 -10.42 -6.25 2.82
C ILE A 39 -9.37 -7.10 3.50
N TYR A 40 -9.22 -8.33 3.05
CA TYR A 40 -8.15 -9.23 3.50
C TYR A 40 -6.87 -9.00 2.72
N HIS A 41 -6.99 -8.81 1.41
CA HIS A 41 -5.86 -8.43 0.57
C HIS A 41 -6.36 -7.86 -0.77
N LEU A 42 -5.83 -6.72 -1.15
CA LEU A 42 -6.02 -6.11 -2.46
C LEU A 42 -4.65 -5.69 -2.99
N CYS A 43 -4.26 -6.22 -4.12
CA CYS A 43 -3.02 -5.83 -4.80
C CYS A 43 -3.32 -5.48 -6.25
N LEU A 44 -2.95 -4.27 -6.64
CA LEU A 44 -3.17 -3.72 -7.97
C LEU A 44 -1.85 -3.41 -8.65
N ALA A 45 -1.75 -3.68 -9.94
CA ALA A 45 -0.64 -3.21 -10.75
C ALA A 45 -0.81 -1.71 -11.04
N VAL A 46 0.26 -0.96 -10.92
CA VAL A 46 0.34 0.43 -11.38
C VAL A 46 0.92 0.39 -12.79
N CYS A 47 0.11 0.73 -13.77
CA CYS A 47 0.50 0.64 -15.19
C CYS A 47 0.60 2.02 -15.82
N CYS A 48 1.38 2.10 -16.88
CA CYS A 48 1.43 3.29 -17.73
C CYS A 48 0.10 3.46 -18.50
N GLU A 49 -0.44 4.67 -18.49
CA GLU A 49 -1.70 4.97 -19.19
C GLU A 49 -1.59 4.70 -20.70
N ASP A 50 -0.46 5.09 -21.33
CA ASP A 50 -0.23 4.93 -22.76
C ASP A 50 0.08 3.48 -23.17
N ASP A 51 0.60 2.67 -22.25
CA ASP A 51 0.91 1.26 -22.47
C ASP A 51 0.69 0.43 -21.20
N PRO A 52 -0.47 -0.26 -21.09
CA PRO A 52 -0.81 -1.05 -19.90
C PRO A 52 0.12 -2.25 -19.64
N HIS A 53 0.96 -2.63 -20.62
CA HIS A 53 1.96 -3.69 -20.43
C HIS A 53 3.20 -3.21 -19.67
N ILE A 54 3.38 -1.89 -19.54
CA ILE A 54 4.45 -1.31 -18.74
C ILE A 54 3.96 -1.22 -17.29
N ILE A 55 4.46 -2.12 -16.45
CA ILE A 55 4.16 -2.12 -15.02
C ILE A 55 5.17 -1.23 -14.31
N MET A 56 4.67 -0.20 -13.64
CA MET A 56 5.45 0.79 -12.91
C MET A 56 5.64 0.41 -11.45
N GLY A 57 4.81 -0.49 -10.95
CA GLY A 57 4.84 -0.93 -9.56
C GLY A 57 3.55 -1.59 -9.13
N TRP A 58 3.37 -1.66 -7.82
CA TRP A 58 2.24 -2.30 -7.19
C TRP A 58 1.73 -1.44 -6.05
N CYS A 59 0.45 -1.47 -5.82
CA CYS A 59 -0.14 -0.82 -4.65
C CYS A 59 -1.35 -1.62 -4.16
N GLY A 60 -1.75 -1.39 -2.92
CA GLY A 60 -2.89 -2.11 -2.41
C GLY A 60 -3.18 -1.87 -0.94
N LEU A 61 -4.03 -2.75 -0.43
CA LEU A 61 -4.50 -2.76 0.95
C LEU A 61 -4.28 -4.15 1.55
N ASP A 62 -3.63 -4.19 2.70
CA ASP A 62 -3.30 -5.42 3.43
C ASP A 62 -4.09 -5.47 4.74
N GLY A 63 -5.02 -6.41 4.83
CA GLY A 63 -5.89 -6.60 5.99
C GLY A 63 -5.43 -7.67 6.97
N ARG A 64 -4.18 -8.12 6.92
CA ARG A 64 -3.69 -9.20 7.81
C ARG A 64 -3.85 -8.87 9.28
N ARG A 65 -3.62 -7.62 9.68
CA ARG A 65 -3.79 -7.18 11.07
C ARG A 65 -5.23 -6.84 11.39
N ASN A 66 -5.90 -6.13 10.49
CA ASN A 66 -7.29 -5.72 10.66
C ASN A 66 -7.96 -5.56 9.29
N PRO A 67 -8.78 -6.52 8.84
CA PRO A 67 -9.45 -6.41 7.55
C PRO A 67 -10.50 -5.30 7.46
N GLU A 68 -11.01 -4.80 8.59
CA GLU A 68 -11.95 -3.67 8.59
C GLU A 68 -11.23 -2.31 8.42
N GLU A 69 -9.97 -2.25 8.82
CA GLU A 69 -9.09 -1.09 8.64
C GLU A 69 -7.71 -1.53 8.13
N PRO A 70 -7.60 -1.94 6.86
CA PRO A 70 -6.35 -2.47 6.31
C PRO A 70 -5.25 -1.42 6.21
N GLU A 71 -4.04 -1.89 6.06
CA GLU A 71 -2.86 -1.04 5.82
C GLU A 71 -2.64 -0.83 4.33
N ILE A 72 -2.36 0.40 3.95
CA ILE A 72 -1.99 0.76 2.58
C ILE A 72 -0.52 0.40 2.31
N PHE A 73 -0.23 -0.08 1.10
CA PHE A 73 1.13 -0.25 0.63
C PHE A 73 1.28 0.25 -0.80
N ILE A 74 2.46 0.79 -1.11
CA ILE A 74 2.80 1.28 -2.44
C ILE A 74 4.26 0.94 -2.71
N LEU A 75 4.52 0.28 -3.83
CA LEU A 75 5.84 -0.10 -4.30
C LEU A 75 5.98 0.36 -5.74
N LEU A 76 6.73 1.44 -5.96
CA LEU A 76 7.04 1.93 -7.29
C LEU A 76 8.48 1.58 -7.66
N ASP A 77 8.66 1.16 -8.89
CA ASP A 77 9.98 0.94 -9.45
C ASP A 77 10.75 2.27 -9.58
N GLU A 78 12.07 2.21 -9.44
CA GLU A 78 12.92 3.40 -9.29
C GLU A 78 12.69 4.50 -10.35
N PRO A 79 12.58 4.17 -11.65
CA PRO A 79 12.38 5.21 -12.69
C PRO A 79 11.10 6.02 -12.53
N TYR A 80 10.13 5.53 -11.76
CA TYR A 80 8.80 6.13 -11.60
C TYR A 80 8.62 6.86 -10.27
N ARG A 81 9.65 6.88 -9.43
CA ARG A 81 9.62 7.58 -8.14
C ARG A 81 9.83 9.08 -8.30
N GLY A 82 9.34 9.85 -7.33
CA GLY A 82 9.50 11.30 -7.31
C GLY A 82 8.70 12.06 -8.35
N LYS A 83 7.68 11.45 -8.95
CA LYS A 83 6.85 12.03 -10.01
C LYS A 83 5.37 12.21 -9.64
N GLY A 84 5.03 11.97 -8.37
CA GLY A 84 3.65 12.10 -7.89
C GLY A 84 2.77 10.86 -8.03
N TYR A 85 3.26 9.78 -8.59
CA TYR A 85 2.47 8.54 -8.75
C TYR A 85 2.07 7.92 -7.41
N GLY A 86 2.93 8.00 -6.40
CA GLY A 86 2.60 7.51 -5.05
C GLY A 86 1.38 8.22 -4.48
N THR A 87 1.29 9.54 -4.64
CA THR A 87 0.13 10.32 -4.20
C THR A 87 -1.14 9.91 -4.92
N LEU A 88 -1.07 9.69 -6.24
CA LEU A 88 -2.22 9.21 -7.03
C LEU A 88 -2.67 7.82 -6.59
N CYS A 89 -1.73 6.91 -6.29
CA CYS A 89 -2.04 5.59 -5.75
C CYS A 89 -2.75 5.70 -4.40
N VAL A 90 -2.27 6.54 -3.49
CA VAL A 90 -2.94 6.76 -2.20
C VAL A 90 -4.36 7.23 -2.40
N LYS A 91 -4.58 8.26 -3.21
CA LYS A 91 -5.92 8.80 -3.48
C LYS A 91 -6.87 7.74 -4.02
N GLU A 92 -6.43 6.95 -4.99
CA GLU A 92 -7.26 5.91 -5.60
C GLU A 92 -7.55 4.76 -4.64
N LEU A 93 -6.56 4.33 -3.85
CA LEU A 93 -6.77 3.30 -2.84
C LEU A 93 -7.75 3.74 -1.74
N LEU A 94 -7.70 5.01 -1.31
CA LEU A 94 -8.66 5.55 -0.36
C LEU A 94 -10.05 5.62 -0.95
N ARG A 95 -10.17 5.99 -2.23
CA ARG A 95 -11.45 5.96 -2.95
C ARG A 95 -12.04 4.55 -3.01
N ILE A 96 -11.25 3.57 -3.42
CA ILE A 96 -11.65 2.16 -3.47
C ILE A 96 -12.10 1.68 -2.09
N ALA A 97 -11.31 1.98 -1.06
CA ALA A 97 -11.61 1.59 0.31
C ALA A 97 -12.98 2.10 0.78
N VAL A 98 -13.26 3.38 0.56
CA VAL A 98 -14.49 4.03 1.04
C VAL A 98 -15.68 3.76 0.13
N GLU A 99 -15.52 3.95 -1.18
CA GLU A 99 -16.64 3.90 -2.12
C GLU A 99 -17.00 2.47 -2.55
N ASP A 100 -15.99 1.64 -2.84
CA ASP A 100 -16.23 0.29 -3.37
C ASP A 100 -16.40 -0.74 -2.24
N TYR A 101 -15.64 -0.60 -1.15
CA TYR A 101 -15.65 -1.57 -0.05
C TYR A 101 -16.30 -1.06 1.25
N MET A 102 -16.65 0.22 1.34
CA MET A 102 -17.31 0.80 2.52
C MET A 102 -16.53 0.57 3.82
N LEU A 103 -15.21 0.67 3.76
CA LEU A 103 -14.36 0.50 4.93
C LEU A 103 -14.49 1.67 5.90
N SER A 104 -14.34 1.40 7.20
CA SER A 104 -14.33 2.42 8.25
C SER A 104 -13.04 3.24 8.30
N GLY A 105 -11.96 2.71 7.77
CA GLY A 105 -10.69 3.41 7.73
C GLY A 105 -9.59 2.65 7.02
N VAL A 106 -8.50 3.36 6.78
CA VAL A 106 -7.26 2.83 6.19
C VAL A 106 -6.10 3.34 7.03
N HIS A 107 -5.18 2.45 7.37
CA HIS A 107 -3.95 2.78 8.07
C HIS A 107 -2.77 2.80 7.11
N GLY A 108 -1.72 3.52 7.48
CA GLY A 108 -0.47 3.52 6.76
C GLY A 108 0.69 3.80 7.70
N GLY A 109 1.87 3.37 7.29
CA GLY A 109 3.10 3.64 8.01
C GLY A 109 4.28 3.54 7.06
N CYS A 110 5.39 4.10 7.45
CA CYS A 110 6.64 4.00 6.71
C CYS A 110 7.81 4.19 7.65
N ALA A 111 9.01 3.84 7.21
CA ALA A 111 10.21 4.18 7.94
C ALA A 111 10.32 5.71 8.06
N LYS A 112 10.78 6.21 9.19
CA LYS A 112 10.95 7.67 9.45
C LYS A 112 11.87 8.35 8.42
N GLU A 113 12.79 7.61 7.83
CA GLU A 113 13.69 8.08 6.78
C GLU A 113 13.00 8.12 5.39
N ASN A 114 11.87 7.43 5.24
CA ASN A 114 11.14 7.38 3.96
C ASN A 114 10.19 8.56 3.82
N ILE A 115 10.78 9.74 3.63
CA ILE A 115 10.05 11.01 3.52
C ILE A 115 9.09 11.01 2.32
N ALA A 116 9.47 10.35 1.23
CA ALA A 116 8.63 10.26 0.04
C ALA A 116 7.31 9.54 0.30
N SER A 117 7.34 8.42 1.04
CA SER A 117 6.13 7.70 1.45
C SER A 117 5.24 8.51 2.39
N ALA A 118 5.84 9.18 3.38
CA ALA A 118 5.10 10.05 4.30
C ALA A 118 4.38 11.17 3.54
N ARG A 119 5.08 11.84 2.63
CA ARG A 119 4.49 12.90 1.80
C ARG A 119 3.38 12.39 0.88
N ALA A 120 3.55 11.21 0.29
CA ALA A 120 2.52 10.61 -0.57
C ALA A 120 1.24 10.34 0.22
N MET A 121 1.37 9.79 1.44
CA MET A 121 0.22 9.55 2.32
C MET A 121 -0.47 10.85 2.71
N GLU A 122 0.27 11.87 3.15
CA GLU A 122 -0.28 13.18 3.52
C GLU A 122 -0.97 13.88 2.35
N LYS A 123 -0.30 13.97 1.21
CA LYS A 123 -0.88 14.59 0.00
C LYS A 123 -2.07 13.80 -0.55
N GLY A 124 -2.08 12.51 -0.32
CA GLY A 124 -3.20 11.63 -0.69
C GLY A 124 -4.42 11.76 0.19
N GLY A 125 -4.31 12.42 1.35
CA GLY A 125 -5.43 12.67 2.26
C GLY A 125 -5.34 11.98 3.61
N MET A 126 -4.28 11.21 3.87
CA MET A 126 -4.07 10.59 5.18
C MET A 126 -3.49 11.59 6.18
N VAL A 127 -3.77 11.39 7.46
CA VAL A 127 -3.29 12.26 8.55
C VAL A 127 -2.46 11.45 9.51
N GLN A 128 -1.30 11.98 9.88
CA GLN A 128 -0.47 11.39 10.92
C GLN A 128 -1.17 11.48 12.27
N TYR A 129 -1.31 10.35 12.97
CA TYR A 129 -1.96 10.31 14.28
C TYR A 129 -1.02 9.86 15.41
N GLY A 130 0.16 9.40 15.08
CA GLY A 130 1.12 8.91 16.06
C GLY A 130 2.42 8.45 15.40
N MET A 131 3.22 7.75 16.19
CA MET A 131 4.45 7.10 15.72
C MET A 131 4.73 5.84 16.52
N GLU A 132 5.46 4.91 15.92
CA GLU A 132 6.00 3.73 16.59
C GLU A 132 7.10 4.14 17.58
N GLU A 133 7.51 3.22 18.46
CA GLU A 133 8.59 3.45 19.43
C GLU A 133 9.92 3.89 18.78
N ASN A 134 10.20 3.38 17.58
CA ASN A 134 11.39 3.74 16.81
C ASN A 134 11.30 5.09 16.08
N GLY A 135 10.15 5.78 16.16
CA GLY A 135 9.90 7.06 15.50
C GLY A 135 9.27 6.97 14.11
N ASP A 136 8.91 5.78 13.64
CA ASP A 136 8.23 5.62 12.35
C ASP A 136 6.82 6.21 12.41
N PRO A 137 6.44 7.12 11.49
CA PRO A 137 5.14 7.79 11.56
C PRO A 137 3.99 6.83 11.17
N LEU A 138 2.86 7.01 11.84
CA LEU A 138 1.62 6.29 11.61
C LEU A 138 0.55 7.23 11.08
N PHE A 139 -0.12 6.82 10.01
CA PHE A 139 -1.14 7.59 9.32
C PHE A 139 -2.49 6.86 9.31
N ARG A 140 -3.55 7.63 9.21
CA ARG A 140 -4.91 7.10 9.12
C ARG A 140 -5.80 7.97 8.21
N TYR A 141 -6.78 7.31 7.57
CA TYR A 141 -7.88 7.95 6.87
C TYR A 141 -9.18 7.20 7.17
N PRO A 142 -10.31 7.88 7.43
CA PRO A 142 -10.37 9.29 7.81
C PRO A 142 -9.73 9.54 9.17
N PRO A 143 -9.40 10.80 9.52
CA PRO A 143 -8.89 11.11 10.86
C PRO A 143 -9.91 10.72 11.94
N LYS A 144 -9.42 10.22 13.08
CA LYS A 144 -10.30 9.96 14.23
C LYS A 144 -10.71 11.26 14.88
N GLY A 145 -11.97 11.34 15.35
CA GLY A 145 -12.46 12.46 16.14
C GLY A 145 -12.93 13.67 15.34
N CYS A 146 -13.15 13.48 14.05
CA CYS A 146 -13.82 14.51 13.24
C CYS A 146 -15.33 14.36 13.32
#